data_442c04aa74dacebf8c96f09ecd511df2
#
_entry.id   442c04aa74dacebf8c96f09ecd511df2
#
_cell.length_a   1.000
_cell.length_b   1.000
_cell.length_c   1.000
_cell.angle_alpha   90.00
_cell.angle_beta   90.00
_cell.angle_gamma   90.00
#
_symmetry.space_group_name_H-M   'P 1'
#
loop_
_entity.id
_entity.type
_entity.pdbx_description
1 polymer ?
#
loop_
_entity_poly.entity_id
_entity_poly.type
_entity_poly.pdbx_seq_one_letter_code
_entity_poly.pdbx_strand_id
1 'polypeptide(L)'
;MVDSIKDRHTITSIEQDSLKSWLRLILLFTIGVVGTVGMWSVVVVMPAIETEFNIDRGKASLLYATTMVGFGLGNFLIGKVIDRFGLKIPIIFATIILVSSYLAAIISTEFWHLLILQIFMGTAAATFFGPAMADIGNFFEKRRGLAVAIIASANYVAGAFWPLLISSFLELNNWKEVYFIIAIICATIMFPISYFLKNNVANNISGNDIATKNTSLNNLSPSTLQILLILAGIGCCLAMAMPQVHIVALCVERGFGLGIGAQVLSVMLFSGM
;
A
#
# COMPACT_ATOMS: atom_id res chain seq x y z
N MET A 1 9.79 -27.61 42.56
CA MET A 1 10.26 -27.54 41.18
C MET A 1 9.10 -27.54 40.15
N VAL A 2 7.85 -27.53 40.61
CA VAL A 2 6.62 -27.52 39.77
C VAL A 2 5.99 -26.09 39.71
N ASP A 3 6.28 -25.21 40.67
CA ASP A 3 5.73 -23.86 40.71
C ASP A 3 6.46 -22.86 39.82
N SER A 4 7.67 -23.17 39.34
CA SER A 4 8.46 -22.29 38.44
C SER A 4 7.98 -22.30 36.97
N ILE A 5 7.07 -23.19 36.59
CA ILE A 5 6.55 -23.31 35.21
C ILE A 5 5.26 -22.52 35.02
N LYS A 6 4.56 -22.20 36.10
CA LYS A 6 3.27 -21.47 36.05
C LYS A 6 3.42 -19.96 35.83
N ASP A 7 4.56 -19.38 36.17
CA ASP A 7 4.79 -17.92 36.03
C ASP A 7 5.29 -17.46 34.66
N ARG A 8 5.56 -18.39 33.74
CA ARG A 8 5.98 -18.04 32.38
C ARG A 8 4.82 -17.89 31.37
N HIS A 9 3.58 -18.16 31.79
CA HIS A 9 2.39 -18.00 30.94
C HIS A 9 1.64 -16.68 31.13
N THR A 10 2.16 -15.75 31.92
CA THR A 10 1.63 -14.38 32.05
C THR A 10 2.32 -13.38 31.13
N ILE A 11 2.76 -13.81 29.94
CA ILE A 11 3.06 -12.90 28.86
C ILE A 11 1.74 -12.57 28.20
N THR A 12 1.17 -11.42 28.59
CA THR A 12 0.05 -10.70 27.98
C THR A 12 -0.56 -11.44 26.80
N SER A 13 -1.55 -12.29 27.07
CA SER A 13 -2.48 -12.76 26.06
C SER A 13 -3.02 -11.52 25.37
N ILE A 14 -2.65 -11.31 24.11
CA ILE A 14 -3.33 -10.33 23.26
C ILE A 14 -4.77 -10.75 23.30
N GLU A 15 -5.64 -9.94 23.90
CA GLU A 15 -7.09 -10.19 23.90
C GLU A 15 -7.52 -10.12 22.43
N GLN A 16 -7.55 -11.29 21.79
CA GLN A 16 -7.94 -11.44 20.38
C GLN A 16 -9.41 -10.99 20.25
N ASP A 17 -9.75 -10.41 19.10
CA ASP A 17 -11.08 -9.83 18.82
C ASP A 17 -11.51 -8.71 19.79
N SER A 18 -10.59 -8.10 20.54
CA SER A 18 -10.86 -7.03 21.51
C SER A 18 -11.07 -5.67 20.83
N LEU A 19 -11.56 -4.68 21.59
CA LEU A 19 -11.65 -3.29 21.14
C LEU A 19 -10.29 -2.73 20.70
N LYS A 20 -9.19 -3.16 21.35
CA LYS A 20 -7.82 -2.78 20.99
C LYS A 20 -7.43 -3.33 19.62
N SER A 21 -7.86 -4.55 19.28
CA SER A 21 -7.64 -5.16 17.97
C SER A 21 -8.38 -4.39 16.87
N TRP A 22 -9.61 -3.97 17.13
CA TRP A 22 -10.38 -3.14 16.20
C TRP A 22 -9.78 -1.74 16.02
N LEU A 23 -9.31 -1.12 17.10
CA LEU A 23 -8.61 0.17 17.01
C LEU A 23 -7.33 0.05 16.16
N ARG A 24 -6.55 -1.02 16.37
CA ARG A 24 -5.36 -1.31 15.56
C ARG A 24 -5.72 -1.49 14.09
N LEU A 25 -6.79 -2.20 13.79
CA LEU A 25 -7.30 -2.37 12.43
C LEU A 25 -7.63 -1.03 11.78
N ILE A 26 -8.35 -0.15 12.47
CA ILE A 26 -8.67 1.19 11.95
C ILE A 26 -7.40 2.01 11.69
N LEU A 27 -6.44 1.98 12.61
CA LEU A 27 -5.17 2.70 12.44
C LEU A 27 -4.40 2.18 11.22
N LEU A 28 -4.26 0.85 11.07
CA LEU A 28 -3.58 0.24 9.94
C LEU A 28 -4.32 0.45 8.61
N PHE A 29 -5.65 0.41 8.64
CA PHE A 29 -6.48 0.73 7.48
C PHE A 29 -6.24 2.18 7.02
N THR A 30 -6.25 3.14 7.95
CA THR A 30 -5.98 4.55 7.64
C THR A 30 -4.57 4.74 7.09
N ILE A 31 -3.55 4.09 7.67
CA ILE A 31 -2.18 4.10 7.14
C ILE A 31 -2.15 3.49 5.73
N GLY A 32 -2.87 2.40 5.50
CA GLY A 32 -2.99 1.76 4.18
C GLY A 32 -3.58 2.70 3.14
N VAL A 33 -4.70 3.36 3.46
CA VAL A 33 -5.37 4.32 2.55
C VAL A 33 -4.47 5.53 2.26
N VAL A 34 -3.82 6.09 3.28
CA VAL A 34 -2.96 7.28 3.09
C VAL A 34 -1.63 6.91 2.45
N GLY A 35 -0.99 5.84 2.90
CA GLY A 35 0.36 5.47 2.47
C GLY A 35 0.46 4.93 1.04
N THR A 36 -0.63 4.37 0.51
CA THR A 36 -0.67 3.90 -0.89
C THR A 36 -0.97 5.01 -1.90
N VAL A 37 -1.09 6.27 -1.46
CA VAL A 37 -1.27 7.42 -2.36
C VAL A 37 -0.19 7.51 -3.45
N GLY A 38 1.04 7.06 -3.17
CA GLY A 38 2.14 7.04 -4.14
C GLY A 38 1.83 6.26 -5.41
N MET A 39 0.99 5.23 -5.32
CA MET A 39 0.57 4.43 -6.47
C MET A 39 -0.50 5.13 -7.31
N TRP A 40 -1.40 5.89 -6.68
CA TRP A 40 -2.57 6.47 -7.32
C TRP A 40 -2.34 7.91 -7.81
N SER A 41 -1.49 8.68 -7.12
CA SER A 41 -1.20 10.06 -7.49
C SER A 41 -0.55 10.16 -8.87
N VAL A 42 0.37 9.26 -9.19
CA VAL A 42 1.09 9.25 -10.47
C VAL A 42 0.15 9.09 -11.67
N VAL A 43 -0.90 8.28 -11.53
CA VAL A 43 -1.87 8.04 -12.62
C VAL A 43 -2.65 9.30 -12.96
N VAL A 44 -3.00 10.10 -11.94
CA VAL A 44 -3.79 11.33 -12.13
C VAL A 44 -2.93 12.50 -12.62
N VAL A 45 -1.69 12.62 -12.13
CA VAL A 45 -0.79 13.72 -12.53
C VAL A 45 -0.04 13.45 -13.85
N MET A 46 -0.10 12.20 -14.36
CA MET A 46 0.61 11.80 -15.58
C MET A 46 0.37 12.75 -16.77
N PRO A 47 -0.86 13.17 -17.11
CA PRO A 47 -1.06 14.09 -18.24
C PRO A 47 -0.41 15.47 -18.03
N ALA A 48 -0.33 15.95 -16.79
CA ALA A 48 0.34 17.22 -16.48
C ALA A 48 1.87 17.10 -16.65
N ILE A 49 2.44 15.94 -16.27
CA ILE A 49 3.86 15.66 -16.46
C ILE A 49 4.21 15.48 -17.94
N GLU A 50 3.35 14.81 -18.73
CA GLU A 50 3.49 14.70 -20.20
C GLU A 50 3.67 16.06 -20.84
N THR A 51 2.83 17.02 -20.47
CA THR A 51 2.87 18.40 -21.00
C THR A 51 4.10 19.18 -20.53
N GLU A 52 4.46 19.09 -19.25
CA GLU A 52 5.60 19.87 -18.71
C GLU A 52 6.95 19.41 -19.27
N PHE A 53 7.15 18.10 -19.38
CA PHE A 53 8.41 17.51 -19.88
C PHE A 53 8.41 17.28 -21.40
N ASN A 54 7.32 17.58 -22.09
CA ASN A 54 7.14 17.37 -23.53
C ASN A 54 7.52 15.96 -23.97
N ILE A 55 6.99 14.96 -23.25
CA ILE A 55 7.23 13.54 -23.48
C ILE A 55 5.98 12.85 -23.98
N ASP A 56 6.17 11.73 -24.69
CA ASP A 56 5.06 10.90 -25.12
C ASP A 56 4.49 10.07 -23.97
N ARG A 57 3.25 9.62 -24.13
CA ARG A 57 2.53 8.82 -23.13
C ARG A 57 3.24 7.51 -22.78
N GLY A 58 3.94 6.90 -23.75
CA GLY A 58 4.73 5.69 -23.49
C GLY A 58 5.83 5.94 -22.48
N LYS A 59 6.54 7.08 -22.59
CA LYS A 59 7.54 7.49 -21.62
C LYS A 59 6.90 7.85 -20.28
N ALA A 60 5.80 8.58 -20.28
CA ALA A 60 5.11 8.97 -19.04
C ALA A 60 4.62 7.75 -18.25
N SER A 61 4.18 6.69 -18.91
CA SER A 61 3.76 5.44 -18.24
C SER A 61 4.90 4.73 -17.49
N LEU A 62 6.17 5.04 -17.80
CA LEU A 62 7.32 4.53 -17.05
C LEU A 62 7.30 4.99 -15.59
N LEU A 63 6.65 6.10 -15.26
CA LEU A 63 6.48 6.55 -13.88
C LEU A 63 5.71 5.51 -13.07
N TYR A 64 4.60 5.01 -13.61
CA TYR A 64 3.84 3.96 -12.94
C TYR A 64 4.60 2.64 -12.93
N ALA A 65 5.27 2.28 -14.03
CA ALA A 65 6.08 1.07 -14.10
C ALA A 65 7.19 1.06 -13.04
N THR A 66 7.90 2.18 -12.86
CA THR A 66 8.94 2.30 -11.82
C THR A 66 8.35 2.28 -10.41
N THR A 67 7.15 2.83 -10.21
CA THR A 67 6.42 2.69 -8.93
C THR A 67 6.14 1.22 -8.63
N MET A 68 5.70 0.43 -9.63
CA MET A 68 5.44 -1.00 -9.45
C MET A 68 6.73 -1.81 -9.22
N VAL A 69 7.83 -1.46 -9.87
CA VAL A 69 9.15 -2.04 -9.57
C VAL A 69 9.53 -1.76 -8.12
N GLY A 70 9.39 -0.51 -7.67
CA GLY A 70 9.63 -0.14 -6.27
C GLY A 70 8.73 -0.91 -5.29
N PHE A 71 7.45 -1.05 -5.61
CA PHE A 71 6.49 -1.81 -4.82
C PHE A 71 6.87 -3.30 -4.71
N GLY A 72 7.27 -3.91 -5.82
CA GLY A 72 7.76 -5.29 -5.84
C GLY A 72 9.02 -5.48 -5.00
N LEU A 73 10.03 -4.62 -5.18
CA LEU A 73 11.25 -4.63 -4.37
C LEU A 73 10.96 -4.40 -2.88
N GLY A 74 10.08 -3.45 -2.58
CA GLY A 74 9.65 -3.15 -1.21
C GLY A 74 9.04 -4.38 -0.53
N ASN A 75 8.11 -5.07 -1.18
CA ASN A 75 7.50 -6.28 -0.62
C ASN A 75 8.53 -7.39 -0.34
N PHE A 76 9.56 -7.52 -1.19
CA PHE A 76 10.61 -8.51 -0.98
C PHE A 76 11.53 -8.16 0.20
N LEU A 77 11.88 -6.87 0.36
CA LEU A 77 12.82 -6.42 1.38
C LEU A 77 12.18 -6.26 2.75
N ILE A 78 10.92 -5.78 2.80
CA ILE A 78 10.29 -5.32 4.03
C ILE A 78 10.01 -6.47 5.01
N GLY A 79 9.77 -7.69 4.53
CA GLY A 79 9.51 -8.85 5.39
C GLY A 79 10.60 -9.06 6.42
N LYS A 80 11.87 -9.11 5.99
CA LYS A 80 13.03 -9.28 6.88
C LYS A 80 13.19 -8.14 7.89
N VAL A 81 12.83 -6.92 7.49
CA VAL A 81 12.92 -5.74 8.37
C VAL A 81 11.86 -5.81 9.46
N ILE A 82 10.64 -6.22 9.11
CA ILE A 82 9.53 -6.34 10.06
C ILE A 82 9.77 -7.46 11.06
N ASP A 83 10.28 -8.60 10.61
CA ASP A 83 10.62 -9.73 11.48
C ASP A 83 11.63 -9.32 12.58
N ARG A 84 12.53 -8.39 12.26
CA ARG A 84 13.57 -7.93 13.18
C ARG A 84 13.14 -6.74 14.06
N PHE A 85 12.42 -5.77 13.52
CA PHE A 85 12.13 -4.49 14.17
C PHE A 85 10.65 -4.29 14.52
N GLY A 86 9.78 -5.23 14.16
CA GLY A 86 8.33 -5.08 14.25
C GLY A 86 7.79 -4.10 13.20
N LEU A 87 6.48 -3.86 13.21
CA LEU A 87 5.80 -3.10 12.16
C LEU A 87 5.97 -1.56 12.29
N LYS A 88 6.10 -1.04 13.50
CA LYS A 88 6.14 0.42 13.77
C LYS A 88 7.31 1.12 13.11
N ILE A 89 8.52 0.59 13.27
CA ILE A 89 9.75 1.22 12.75
C ILE A 89 9.74 1.27 11.22
N PRO A 90 9.44 0.17 10.49
CA PRO A 90 9.30 0.22 9.03
C PRO A 90 8.25 1.22 8.54
N ILE A 91 7.10 1.35 9.21
CA ILE A 91 6.07 2.34 8.85
C ILE A 91 6.60 3.77 8.97
N ILE A 92 7.33 4.09 10.04
CA ILE A 92 7.93 5.43 10.21
C ILE A 92 8.94 5.70 9.09
N PHE A 93 9.84 4.76 8.81
CA PHE A 93 10.82 4.91 7.72
C PHE A 93 10.14 5.04 6.35
N ALA A 94 9.13 4.23 6.07
CA ALA A 94 8.37 4.32 4.83
C ALA A 94 7.65 5.66 4.71
N THR A 95 7.10 6.19 5.81
CA THR A 95 6.50 7.53 5.83
C THR A 95 7.53 8.62 5.51
N ILE A 96 8.73 8.55 6.09
CA ILE A 96 9.82 9.49 5.79
C ILE A 96 10.22 9.40 4.32
N ILE A 97 10.40 8.19 3.79
CA ILE A 97 10.73 7.96 2.38
C ILE A 97 9.63 8.54 1.47
N LEU A 98 8.37 8.27 1.76
CA LEU A 98 7.24 8.75 0.96
C LEU A 98 7.18 10.27 0.94
N VAL A 99 7.21 10.92 2.11
CA VAL A 99 7.15 12.38 2.23
C VAL A 99 8.36 13.04 1.57
N SER A 100 9.58 12.55 1.83
CA SER A 100 10.78 13.09 1.21
C SER A 100 10.80 12.92 -0.30
N SER A 101 10.25 11.81 -0.84
CA SER A 101 10.14 11.60 -2.27
C SER A 101 9.17 12.57 -2.93
N TYR A 102 8.03 12.88 -2.29
CA TYR A 102 7.12 13.92 -2.78
C TYR A 102 7.77 15.30 -2.78
N LEU A 103 8.44 15.67 -1.68
CA LEU A 103 9.14 16.96 -1.59
C LEU A 103 10.29 17.07 -2.61
N ALA A 104 11.04 16.00 -2.81
CA ALA A 104 12.10 15.96 -3.82
C ALA A 104 11.53 16.04 -5.26
N ALA A 105 10.35 15.48 -5.52
CA ALA A 105 9.71 15.56 -6.82
C ALA A 105 9.35 17.00 -7.23
N ILE A 106 9.04 17.86 -6.26
CA ILE A 106 8.70 19.28 -6.51
C ILE A 106 9.88 20.04 -7.11
N ILE A 107 11.11 19.74 -6.65
CA ILE A 107 12.33 20.41 -7.11
C ILE A 107 13.00 19.70 -8.30
N SER A 108 12.41 18.61 -8.79
CA SER A 108 12.97 17.89 -9.93
C SER A 108 12.83 18.69 -11.23
N THR A 109 13.94 18.79 -11.97
CA THR A 109 14.02 19.50 -13.25
C THR A 109 14.05 18.52 -14.43
N GLU A 110 14.42 17.28 -14.19
CA GLU A 110 14.59 16.26 -15.22
C GLU A 110 13.63 15.08 -14.99
N PHE A 111 13.09 14.54 -16.06
CA PHE A 111 12.13 13.42 -16.00
C PHE A 111 12.70 12.18 -15.30
N TRP A 112 13.98 11.86 -15.48
CA TRP A 112 14.60 10.69 -14.86
C TRP A 112 14.70 10.79 -13.32
N HIS A 113 14.72 12.01 -12.74
CA HIS A 113 14.62 12.19 -11.29
C HIS A 113 13.28 11.66 -10.77
N LEU A 114 12.20 11.96 -11.50
CA LEU A 114 10.87 11.46 -11.14
C LEU A 114 10.80 9.93 -11.19
N LEU A 115 11.45 9.29 -12.17
CA LEU A 115 11.49 7.82 -12.26
C LEU A 115 12.13 7.19 -11.02
N ILE A 116 13.26 7.74 -10.55
CA ILE A 116 13.94 7.27 -9.35
C ILE A 116 13.05 7.48 -8.11
N LEU A 117 12.45 8.66 -7.97
CA LEU A 117 11.59 8.98 -6.84
C LEU A 117 10.34 8.10 -6.80
N GLN A 118 9.80 7.71 -7.95
CA GLN A 118 8.69 6.77 -8.04
C GLN A 118 9.06 5.37 -7.52
N ILE A 119 10.31 4.91 -7.70
CA ILE A 119 10.78 3.66 -7.08
C ILE A 119 10.71 3.76 -5.55
N PHE A 120 11.15 4.87 -4.97
CA PHE A 120 11.08 5.08 -3.52
C PHE A 120 9.63 5.18 -3.01
N MET A 121 8.75 5.89 -3.73
CA MET A 121 7.32 5.94 -3.40
C MET A 121 6.67 4.56 -3.44
N GLY A 122 6.98 3.75 -4.45
CA GLY A 122 6.51 2.37 -4.57
C GLY A 122 7.03 1.49 -3.43
N THR A 123 8.32 1.59 -3.09
CA THR A 123 8.93 0.84 -1.98
C THR A 123 8.28 1.20 -0.64
N ALA A 124 7.98 2.48 -0.42
CA ALA A 124 7.25 2.93 0.76
C ALA A 124 5.82 2.35 0.79
N ALA A 125 5.09 2.39 -0.33
CA ALA A 125 3.74 1.87 -0.43
C ALA A 125 3.64 0.37 -0.08
N ALA A 126 4.66 -0.42 -0.42
CA ALA A 126 4.71 -1.85 -0.08
C ALA A 126 4.63 -2.10 1.43
N THR A 127 5.21 -1.20 2.25
CA THR A 127 5.21 -1.31 3.71
C THR A 127 3.80 -1.18 4.31
N PHE A 128 2.93 -0.44 3.66
CA PHE A 128 1.59 -0.14 4.18
C PHE A 128 0.55 -1.18 3.81
N PHE A 129 0.85 -2.08 2.87
CA PHE A 129 -0.12 -3.05 2.35
C PHE A 129 0.13 -4.48 2.88
N GLY A 130 1.13 -5.18 2.38
CA GLY A 130 1.39 -6.58 2.72
C GLY A 130 1.61 -6.82 4.22
N PRO A 131 2.53 -6.08 4.86
CA PRO A 131 2.79 -6.21 6.28
C PRO A 131 1.62 -5.89 7.20
N ALA A 132 0.77 -4.93 6.83
CA ALA A 132 -0.41 -4.61 7.60
C ALA A 132 -1.42 -5.77 7.61
N MET A 133 -1.59 -6.48 6.47
CA MET A 133 -2.42 -7.69 6.40
C MET A 133 -1.86 -8.83 7.26
N ALA A 134 -0.55 -9.02 7.25
CA ALA A 134 0.10 -10.04 8.06
C ALA A 134 -0.02 -9.74 9.56
N ASP A 135 0.21 -8.50 9.97
CA ASP A 135 0.12 -8.07 11.36
C ASP A 135 -1.29 -8.24 11.91
N ILE A 136 -2.32 -7.74 11.21
CA ILE A 136 -3.70 -7.78 11.71
C ILE A 136 -4.23 -9.21 11.85
N GLY A 137 -3.76 -10.14 11.04
CA GLY A 137 -4.10 -11.55 11.12
C GLY A 137 -3.74 -12.20 12.47
N ASN A 138 -2.82 -11.60 13.23
CA ASN A 138 -2.43 -12.09 14.55
C ASN A 138 -3.32 -11.56 15.69
N PHE A 139 -4.10 -10.50 15.45
CA PHE A 139 -4.98 -9.87 16.44
C PHE A 139 -6.42 -10.37 16.40
N PHE A 140 -6.78 -11.14 15.37
CA PHE A 140 -8.12 -11.70 15.21
C PHE A 140 -8.05 -13.21 15.05
N GLU A 141 -8.90 -13.92 15.79
CA GLU A 141 -9.06 -15.38 15.67
C GLU A 141 -10.39 -15.72 15.00
N LYS A 142 -11.51 -15.28 15.61
CA LYS A 142 -12.86 -15.58 15.11
C LYS A 142 -13.21 -14.82 13.83
N ARG A 143 -12.71 -13.58 13.68
CA ARG A 143 -13.01 -12.69 12.56
C ARG A 143 -11.79 -12.38 11.69
N ARG A 144 -10.79 -13.27 11.69
CA ARG A 144 -9.52 -13.07 10.98
C ARG A 144 -9.71 -12.77 9.49
N GLY A 145 -10.57 -13.53 8.81
CA GLY A 145 -10.86 -13.31 7.38
C GLY A 145 -11.44 -11.93 7.11
N LEU A 146 -12.39 -11.48 7.94
CA LEU A 146 -12.99 -10.15 7.82
C LEU A 146 -11.94 -9.04 8.06
N ALA A 147 -11.12 -9.17 9.10
CA ALA A 147 -10.10 -8.17 9.41
C ALA A 147 -9.06 -8.03 8.29
N VAL A 148 -8.60 -9.14 7.73
CA VAL A 148 -7.67 -9.17 6.60
C VAL A 148 -8.32 -8.58 5.35
N ALA A 149 -9.59 -8.90 5.06
CA ALA A 149 -10.33 -8.33 3.94
C ALA A 149 -10.48 -6.81 4.04
N ILE A 150 -10.78 -6.29 5.24
CA ILE A 150 -10.85 -4.83 5.48
C ILE A 150 -9.49 -4.17 5.20
N ILE A 151 -8.38 -4.73 5.68
CA ILE A 151 -7.04 -4.16 5.38
C ILE A 151 -6.73 -4.25 3.87
N ALA A 152 -7.05 -5.37 3.22
CA ALA A 152 -6.86 -5.52 1.78
C ALA A 152 -7.65 -4.49 0.97
N SER A 153 -8.87 -4.15 1.41
CA SER A 153 -9.70 -3.15 0.76
C SER A 153 -9.16 -1.71 0.89
N ALA A 154 -8.22 -1.45 1.82
CA ALA A 154 -7.64 -0.11 2.00
C ALA A 154 -7.00 0.43 0.71
N ASN A 155 -6.35 -0.43 -0.08
CA ASN A 155 -5.76 -0.01 -1.36
C ASN A 155 -6.81 0.38 -2.41
N TYR A 156 -7.94 -0.33 -2.46
CA TYR A 156 -9.06 0.00 -3.35
C TYR A 156 -9.77 1.29 -2.91
N VAL A 157 -9.96 1.47 -1.60
CA VAL A 157 -10.48 2.73 -1.04
C VAL A 157 -9.53 3.89 -1.35
N ALA A 158 -8.22 3.70 -1.22
CA ALA A 158 -7.24 4.70 -1.61
C ALA A 158 -7.34 5.05 -3.09
N GLY A 159 -7.44 4.05 -3.95
CA GLY A 159 -7.59 4.22 -5.40
C GLY A 159 -8.93 4.84 -5.83
N ALA A 160 -9.98 4.69 -5.02
CA ALA A 160 -11.25 5.38 -5.25
C ALA A 160 -11.22 6.83 -4.74
N PHE A 161 -10.58 7.09 -3.61
CA PHE A 161 -10.58 8.38 -2.94
C PHE A 161 -9.54 9.37 -3.51
N TRP A 162 -8.28 8.92 -3.65
CA TRP A 162 -7.18 9.81 -4.04
C TRP A 162 -7.33 10.40 -5.44
N PRO A 163 -7.76 9.68 -6.49
CA PRO A 163 -7.94 10.28 -7.81
C PRO A 163 -8.95 11.41 -7.81
N LEU A 164 -10.06 11.30 -7.07
CA LEU A 164 -11.06 12.37 -6.95
C LEU A 164 -10.48 13.60 -6.26
N LEU A 165 -9.79 13.40 -5.15
CA LEU A 165 -9.18 14.49 -4.40
C LEU A 165 -8.09 15.18 -5.22
N ILE A 166 -7.19 14.42 -5.84
CA ILE A 166 -6.08 14.93 -6.62
C ILE A 166 -6.57 15.67 -7.87
N SER A 167 -7.58 15.14 -8.58
CA SER A 167 -8.12 15.80 -9.77
C SER A 167 -8.71 17.16 -9.44
N SER A 168 -9.45 17.29 -8.34
CA SER A 168 -10.01 18.56 -7.89
C SER A 168 -8.95 19.60 -7.53
N PHE A 169 -7.83 19.17 -6.93
CA PHE A 169 -6.70 20.05 -6.66
C PHE A 169 -5.91 20.41 -7.93
N LEU A 170 -5.75 19.45 -8.85
CA LEU A 170 -4.97 19.64 -10.07
C LEU A 170 -5.65 20.58 -11.07
N GLU A 171 -6.99 20.69 -11.05
CA GLU A 171 -7.74 21.68 -11.82
C GLU A 171 -7.48 23.12 -11.35
N LEU A 172 -7.09 23.31 -10.11
CA LEU A 172 -6.85 24.63 -9.48
C LEU A 172 -5.36 24.96 -9.36
N ASN A 173 -4.48 23.99 -9.36
CA ASN A 173 -3.07 24.13 -9.02
C ASN A 173 -2.17 23.33 -9.99
N ASN A 174 -0.85 23.62 -9.93
CA ASN A 174 0.15 22.81 -10.62
C ASN A 174 0.36 21.45 -9.91
N TRP A 175 0.76 20.41 -10.64
CA TRP A 175 1.04 19.08 -10.07
C TRP A 175 2.09 19.10 -8.94
N LYS A 176 3.05 20.05 -8.96
CA LYS A 176 4.03 20.27 -7.89
C LYS A 176 3.37 20.69 -6.57
N GLU A 177 2.38 21.59 -6.67
CA GLU A 177 1.61 22.04 -5.50
C GLU A 177 0.74 20.91 -4.96
N VAL A 178 0.17 20.09 -5.85
CA VAL A 178 -0.58 18.90 -5.45
C VAL A 178 0.32 17.91 -4.70
N TYR A 179 1.54 17.68 -5.17
CA TYR A 179 2.51 16.83 -4.48
C TYR A 179 2.91 17.40 -3.11
N PHE A 180 3.02 18.72 -2.99
CA PHE A 180 3.26 19.37 -1.70
C PHE A 180 2.11 19.16 -0.72
N ILE A 181 0.86 19.30 -1.16
CA ILE A 181 -0.33 19.05 -0.36
C ILE A 181 -0.37 17.59 0.09
N ILE A 182 -0.11 16.65 -0.82
CA ILE A 182 -0.05 15.22 -0.49
C ILE A 182 1.03 14.94 0.56
N ALA A 183 2.22 15.53 0.43
CA ALA A 183 3.30 15.38 1.40
C ALA A 183 2.88 15.84 2.81
N ILE A 184 2.19 16.97 2.91
CA ILE A 184 1.65 17.49 4.18
C ILE A 184 0.59 16.55 4.75
N ILE A 185 -0.35 16.08 3.95
CA ILE A 185 -1.39 15.15 4.39
C ILE A 185 -0.76 13.86 4.91
N CYS A 186 0.19 13.28 4.15
CA CYS A 186 0.91 12.08 4.58
C CYS A 186 1.65 12.31 5.90
N ALA A 187 2.39 13.42 6.02
CA ALA A 187 3.13 13.72 7.23
C ALA A 187 2.20 13.92 8.43
N THR A 188 1.14 14.71 8.30
CA THR A 188 0.24 15.06 9.40
C THR A 188 -0.61 13.88 9.88
N ILE A 189 -0.96 12.94 9.00
CA ILE A 189 -1.78 11.78 9.36
C ILE A 189 -0.90 10.60 9.79
N MET A 190 0.15 10.28 9.01
CA MET A 190 0.88 9.03 9.22
C MET A 190 1.86 9.10 10.40
N PHE A 191 2.53 10.23 10.67
CA PHE A 191 3.43 10.33 11.82
C PHE A 191 2.70 10.15 13.17
N PRO A 192 1.59 10.86 13.46
CA PRO A 192 0.85 10.62 14.69
C PRO A 192 0.34 9.19 14.81
N ILE A 193 -0.25 8.63 13.74
CA ILE A 193 -0.78 7.27 13.78
C ILE A 193 0.34 6.25 14.03
N SER A 194 1.49 6.40 13.38
CA SER A 194 2.64 5.50 13.58
C SER A 194 3.19 5.58 15.02
N TYR A 195 3.09 6.74 15.66
CA TYR A 195 3.48 6.90 17.07
C TYR A 195 2.57 6.10 18.01
N PHE A 196 1.25 6.12 17.76
CA PHE A 196 0.28 5.35 18.56
C PHE A 196 0.34 3.84 18.28
N LEU A 197 0.95 3.42 17.19
CA LEU A 197 1.09 2.00 16.87
C LEU A 197 2.10 1.36 17.86
N LYS A 198 1.60 0.52 18.79
CA LYS A 198 2.47 -0.24 19.68
C LYS A 198 3.29 -1.25 18.89
N ASN A 199 4.61 -1.26 19.15
CA ASN A 199 5.48 -2.33 18.67
C ASN A 199 5.12 -3.61 19.43
N ASN A 200 4.29 -4.45 18.84
CA ASN A 200 4.30 -5.84 19.19
C ASN A 200 5.35 -6.48 18.27
N VAL A 201 6.57 -6.61 18.78
CA VAL A 201 7.50 -7.57 18.19
C VAL A 201 6.73 -8.88 18.26
N ALA A 202 6.38 -9.42 17.09
CA ALA A 202 5.74 -10.70 17.01
C ALA A 202 6.67 -11.68 17.76
N ASN A 203 6.28 -12.07 18.97
CA ASN A 203 6.87 -13.23 19.57
C ASN A 203 6.61 -14.31 18.55
N ASN A 204 7.68 -14.81 17.94
CA ASN A 204 7.69 -15.84 16.94
C ASN A 204 6.66 -16.93 17.29
N ILE A 205 5.41 -16.72 16.88
CA ILE A 205 4.52 -17.84 16.64
C ILE A 205 5.10 -18.42 15.37
N SER A 206 6.02 -19.36 15.59
CA SER A 206 6.67 -20.14 14.54
C SER A 206 5.61 -20.48 13.51
N GLY A 207 5.88 -20.14 12.26
CA GLY A 207 5.02 -20.50 11.13
C GLY A 207 4.73 -22.01 11.02
N ASN A 208 5.26 -22.82 11.91
CA ASN A 208 5.00 -24.24 12.06
C ASN A 208 3.63 -24.56 12.69
N ASP A 209 3.04 -23.66 13.51
CA ASP A 209 1.75 -23.97 14.14
C ASP A 209 0.54 -23.69 13.24
N ILE A 210 0.73 -22.93 12.14
CA ILE A 210 -0.33 -22.68 11.15
C ILE A 210 -0.36 -23.78 10.09
N ALA A 211 0.75 -24.50 9.89
CA ALA A 211 0.86 -25.58 8.90
C ALA A 211 0.18 -26.90 9.33
N THR A 212 -0.22 -27.04 10.58
CA THR A 212 -0.73 -28.32 11.11
C THR A 212 -2.24 -28.40 11.30
N LYS A 213 -3.01 -27.36 10.98
CA LYS A 213 -4.47 -27.51 10.94
C LYS A 213 -4.90 -27.88 9.53
N ASN A 214 -4.80 -29.17 9.27
CA ASN A 214 -5.37 -29.95 8.15
C ASN A 214 -6.50 -29.25 7.40
N THR A 215 -6.16 -28.60 6.31
CA THR A 215 -7.11 -28.39 5.23
C THR A 215 -6.64 -29.30 4.09
N SER A 216 -7.53 -30.10 3.58
CA SER A 216 -7.33 -31.20 2.63
C SER A 216 -6.89 -30.76 1.19
N LEU A 217 -5.93 -29.84 1.12
CA LEU A 217 -5.14 -29.58 -0.10
C LEU A 217 -3.90 -30.50 -0.15
N ASN A 218 -3.96 -31.62 0.54
CA ASN A 218 -2.84 -32.53 0.82
C ASN A 218 -2.17 -33.19 -0.40
N ASN A 219 -2.57 -32.87 -1.64
CA ASN A 219 -1.99 -33.50 -2.83
C ASN A 219 -1.11 -32.56 -3.68
N LEU A 220 -0.95 -31.28 -3.29
CA LEU A 220 -0.09 -30.36 -4.04
C LEU A 220 1.21 -30.10 -3.27
N SER A 221 2.34 -30.21 -3.97
CA SER A 221 3.61 -29.81 -3.37
C SER A 221 3.61 -28.29 -3.07
N PRO A 222 4.30 -27.81 -2.02
CA PRO A 222 4.40 -26.38 -1.73
C PRO A 222 4.87 -25.54 -2.92
N SER A 223 5.80 -26.08 -3.72
CA SER A 223 6.31 -25.43 -4.93
C SER A 223 5.24 -25.32 -6.01
N THR A 224 4.42 -26.33 -6.21
CA THR A 224 3.33 -26.32 -7.19
C THR A 224 2.28 -25.27 -6.80
N LEU A 225 1.91 -25.23 -5.51
CA LEU A 225 0.99 -24.22 -5.00
C LEU A 225 1.53 -22.79 -5.20
N GLN A 226 2.82 -22.58 -4.91
CA GLN A 226 3.48 -21.30 -5.10
C GLN A 226 3.47 -20.86 -6.58
N ILE A 227 3.79 -21.77 -7.52
CA ILE A 227 3.76 -21.49 -8.95
C ILE A 227 2.35 -21.12 -9.40
N LEU A 228 1.33 -21.86 -8.99
CA LEU A 228 -0.07 -21.58 -9.33
C LEU A 228 -0.51 -20.19 -8.80
N LEU A 229 -0.13 -19.85 -7.57
CA LEU A 229 -0.41 -18.51 -7.01
C LEU A 229 0.31 -17.39 -7.76
N ILE A 230 1.55 -17.61 -8.18
CA ILE A 230 2.30 -16.64 -8.99
C ILE A 230 1.61 -16.44 -10.35
N LEU A 231 1.24 -17.51 -11.04
CA LEU A 231 0.54 -17.44 -12.33
C LEU A 231 -0.82 -16.72 -12.21
N ALA A 232 -1.59 -17.04 -11.18
CA ALA A 232 -2.86 -16.38 -10.90
C ALA A 232 -2.67 -14.90 -10.61
N GLY A 233 -1.65 -14.55 -9.80
CA GLY A 233 -1.29 -13.15 -9.51
C GLY A 233 -0.89 -12.37 -10.75
N ILE A 234 -0.04 -12.93 -11.61
CA ILE A 234 0.36 -12.31 -12.88
C ILE A 234 -0.87 -12.08 -13.76
N GLY A 235 -1.72 -13.07 -13.94
CA GLY A 235 -2.94 -12.94 -14.77
C GLY A 235 -3.89 -11.87 -14.26
N CYS A 236 -4.12 -11.82 -12.96
CA CYS A 236 -4.93 -10.79 -12.30
C CYS A 236 -4.34 -9.37 -12.50
N CYS A 237 -3.06 -9.19 -12.20
CA CYS A 237 -2.41 -7.89 -12.27
C CYS A 237 -2.30 -7.36 -13.70
N LEU A 238 -2.03 -8.22 -14.70
CA LEU A 238 -1.97 -7.81 -16.12
C LEU A 238 -3.34 -7.30 -16.61
N ALA A 239 -4.42 -7.98 -16.25
CA ALA A 239 -5.75 -7.58 -16.65
C ALA A 239 -6.18 -6.23 -16.06
N MET A 240 -5.77 -5.95 -14.82
CA MET A 240 -6.12 -4.72 -14.11
C MET A 240 -5.22 -3.54 -14.43
N ALA A 241 -3.93 -3.78 -14.70
CA ALA A 241 -2.94 -2.72 -14.84
C ALA A 241 -3.27 -1.77 -16.01
N MET A 242 -3.67 -2.31 -17.16
CA MET A 242 -3.91 -1.49 -18.34
C MET A 242 -5.04 -0.46 -18.17
N PRO A 243 -6.25 -0.82 -17.73
CA PRO A 243 -7.28 0.18 -17.51
C PRO A 243 -6.95 1.14 -16.37
N GLN A 244 -6.34 0.67 -15.29
CA GLN A 244 -6.00 1.52 -14.14
C GLN A 244 -5.03 2.65 -14.50
N VAL A 245 -4.04 2.37 -15.33
CA VAL A 245 -2.99 3.35 -15.69
C VAL A 245 -3.47 4.34 -16.76
N HIS A 246 -4.26 3.85 -17.72
CA HIS A 246 -4.53 4.61 -18.93
C HIS A 246 -5.92 5.28 -18.97
N ILE A 247 -6.85 4.92 -18.07
CA ILE A 247 -8.23 5.42 -18.13
C ILE A 247 -8.32 6.94 -17.99
N VAL A 248 -7.55 7.53 -17.06
CA VAL A 248 -7.55 8.98 -16.81
C VAL A 248 -7.03 9.72 -18.04
N ALA A 249 -5.87 9.31 -18.55
CA ALA A 249 -5.27 9.93 -19.72
C ALA A 249 -6.13 9.73 -20.98
N LEU A 250 -6.79 8.57 -21.14
CA LEU A 250 -7.74 8.32 -22.22
C LEU A 250 -8.94 9.29 -22.19
N CYS A 251 -9.49 9.54 -21.01
CA CYS A 251 -10.58 10.51 -20.84
C CYS A 251 -10.17 11.93 -21.23
N VAL A 252 -8.94 12.33 -20.84
CA VAL A 252 -8.38 13.64 -21.22
C VAL A 252 -8.19 13.74 -22.74
N GLU A 253 -7.61 12.73 -23.39
CA GLU A 253 -7.44 12.70 -24.87
C GLU A 253 -8.77 12.72 -25.64
N ARG A 254 -9.80 12.11 -25.07
CA ARG A 254 -11.14 12.11 -25.69
C ARG A 254 -11.95 13.39 -25.41
N GLY A 255 -11.38 14.35 -24.70
CA GLY A 255 -12.01 15.63 -24.38
C GLY A 255 -12.98 15.61 -23.20
N PHE A 256 -13.07 14.52 -22.45
CA PHE A 256 -13.94 14.44 -21.26
C PHE A 256 -13.33 15.17 -20.04
N GLY A 257 -12.04 15.47 -20.08
CA GLY A 257 -11.35 16.15 -18.99
C GLY A 257 -10.86 15.23 -17.87
N LEU A 258 -10.01 15.80 -17.00
CA LEU A 258 -9.33 15.09 -15.93
C LEU A 258 -10.29 14.59 -14.84
N GLY A 259 -11.27 15.42 -14.46
CA GLY A 259 -12.23 15.10 -13.41
C GLY A 259 -13.07 13.86 -13.74
N ILE A 260 -13.57 13.75 -14.99
CA ILE A 260 -14.33 12.55 -15.42
C ILE A 260 -13.41 11.32 -15.44
N GLY A 261 -12.17 11.45 -15.91
CA GLY A 261 -11.20 10.36 -15.88
C GLY A 261 -10.95 9.83 -14.46
N ALA A 262 -10.79 10.74 -13.51
CA ALA A 262 -10.63 10.39 -12.10
C ALA A 262 -11.88 9.73 -11.51
N GLN A 263 -13.09 10.20 -11.86
CA GLN A 263 -14.36 9.60 -11.44
C GLN A 263 -14.49 8.16 -11.96
N VAL A 264 -14.21 7.93 -13.25
CA VAL A 264 -14.28 6.60 -13.86
C VAL A 264 -13.31 5.64 -13.18
N LEU A 265 -12.07 6.06 -12.92
CA LEU A 265 -11.09 5.27 -12.18
C LEU A 265 -11.59 4.95 -10.77
N SER A 266 -12.14 5.93 -10.08
CA SER A 266 -12.65 5.76 -8.71
C SER A 266 -13.81 4.78 -8.64
N VAL A 267 -14.78 4.89 -9.56
CA VAL A 267 -15.92 3.96 -9.64
C VAL A 267 -15.45 2.55 -9.97
N MET A 268 -14.50 2.41 -10.91
CA MET A 268 -13.92 1.11 -11.26
C MET A 268 -13.26 0.43 -10.05
N LEU A 269 -12.48 1.17 -9.27
CA LEU A 269 -11.79 0.62 -8.09
C LEU A 269 -12.75 0.36 -6.94
N PHE A 270 -13.72 1.23 -6.72
CA PHE A 270 -14.76 1.01 -5.71
C PHE A 270 -15.60 -0.23 -6.00
N SER A 271 -15.91 -0.49 -7.28
CA SER A 271 -16.67 -1.68 -7.70
C SER A 271 -15.86 -2.99 -7.56
N GLY A 272 -14.51 -2.91 -7.52
CA GLY A 272 -13.62 -4.04 -7.33
C GLY A 272 -13.34 -4.39 -5.87
N MET A 273 -13.87 -3.62 -4.91
CA MET A 273 -13.73 -3.80 -3.47
C MET A 273 -14.65 -4.90 -2.92
#